data_dfecd4141c05f1f7727c7dc9d1a989d4
#
_entry.id   dfecd4141c05f1f7727c7dc9d1a989d4
#
_cell.length_a   1.000
_cell.length_b   1.000
_cell.length_c   1.000
_cell.angle_alpha   90.00
_cell.angle_beta   90.00
_cell.angle_gamma   90.00
#
_symmetry.space_group_name_H-M   'P 1'
#
loop_
_entity.id
_entity.type
_entity.pdbx_description
1 polymer ?
#
loop_
_entity_poly.entity_id
_entity_poly.type
_entity_poly.pdbx_seq_one_letter_code
_entity_poly.pdbx_strand_id
1 'polypeptide(L)'
;MNNENLKQRTRAFALSVIKLVESLPSDRVSNVLGNQLLRSGTSVGANYRSATRAKSPADFVAKMGIVEEEADESAYWTDLLEVSGRLKSVVARPLIKEAGELTAIAVASIRTARRNASESKAVPRSALRTPRST
;
A
#
# COMPACT_ATOMS: atom_id res chain seq x y z
N MET A 1 9.28 -8.20 -7.31
CA MET A 1 9.24 -6.72 -7.48
C MET A 1 10.21 -6.11 -6.48
N ASN A 2 11.08 -5.24 -6.94
CA ASN A 2 12.06 -4.63 -6.05
C ASN A 2 11.54 -3.31 -5.46
N ASN A 3 12.29 -2.77 -4.51
CA ASN A 3 11.89 -1.54 -3.82
C ASN A 3 11.70 -0.36 -4.76
N GLU A 4 12.56 -0.25 -5.75
CA GLU A 4 12.50 0.89 -6.68
C GLU A 4 11.24 0.85 -7.53
N ASN A 5 10.87 -0.33 -8.02
CA ASN A 5 9.63 -0.49 -8.77
C ASN A 5 8.41 -0.10 -7.95
N LEU A 6 8.36 -0.53 -6.71
CA LEU A 6 7.21 -0.26 -5.85
C LEU A 6 7.18 1.20 -5.43
N LYS A 7 8.33 1.84 -5.22
CA LYS A 7 8.40 3.27 -4.97
C LYS A 7 7.80 4.07 -6.13
N GLN A 8 8.20 3.71 -7.36
CA GLN A 8 7.70 4.40 -8.55
C GLN A 8 6.22 4.10 -8.77
N ARG A 9 5.81 2.86 -8.55
CA ARG A 9 4.43 2.44 -8.76
C ARG A 9 3.49 3.12 -7.77
N THR A 10 3.85 3.22 -6.51
CA THR A 10 3.02 3.89 -5.51
C THR A 10 3.01 5.40 -5.72
N ARG A 11 4.10 5.96 -6.23
CA ARG A 11 4.14 7.38 -6.60
C ARG A 11 3.22 7.66 -7.79
N ALA A 12 3.25 6.80 -8.81
CA ALA A 12 2.36 6.92 -9.96
C ALA A 12 0.90 6.80 -9.55
N PHE A 13 0.62 5.91 -8.60
CA PHE A 13 -0.73 5.76 -8.05
C PHE A 13 -1.19 7.07 -7.40
N ALA A 14 -0.34 7.69 -6.58
CA ALA A 14 -0.66 8.97 -5.94
C ALA A 14 -0.97 10.05 -6.98
N LEU A 15 -0.17 10.13 -8.04
CA LEU A 15 -0.39 11.11 -9.11
C LEU A 15 -1.70 10.86 -9.83
N SER A 16 -2.04 9.59 -10.07
CA SER A 16 -3.34 9.24 -10.68
C SER A 16 -4.49 9.64 -9.78
N VAL A 17 -4.36 9.44 -8.47
CA VAL A 17 -5.37 9.87 -7.49
C VAL A 17 -5.53 11.39 -7.53
N ILE A 18 -4.43 12.13 -7.54
CA ILE A 18 -4.48 13.59 -7.59
C ILE A 18 -5.25 14.05 -8.83
N LYS A 19 -4.91 13.48 -9.99
CA LYS A 19 -5.58 13.83 -11.25
C LYS A 19 -7.07 13.53 -11.20
N LEU A 20 -7.43 12.37 -10.67
CA LEU A 20 -8.82 11.96 -10.56
C LEU A 20 -9.58 12.91 -9.64
N VAL A 21 -9.01 13.24 -8.49
CA VAL A 21 -9.68 14.14 -7.53
C VAL A 21 -9.87 15.54 -8.13
N GLU A 22 -8.88 16.02 -8.89
CA GLU A 22 -8.99 17.31 -9.57
C GLU A 22 -10.11 17.35 -10.60
N SER A 23 -10.48 16.19 -11.13
CA SER A 23 -11.54 16.10 -12.15
C SER A 23 -12.96 16.03 -11.57
N LEU A 24 -13.09 15.91 -10.25
CA LEU A 24 -14.39 15.74 -9.61
C LEU A 24 -15.21 17.03 -9.65
N PRO A 25 -16.56 16.91 -9.71
CA PRO A 25 -17.40 18.10 -9.61
C PRO A 25 -17.27 18.75 -8.24
N SER A 26 -17.64 20.03 -8.16
CA SER A 26 -17.52 20.79 -6.92
C SER A 26 -18.84 20.75 -6.16
N ASP A 27 -19.07 19.67 -5.43
CA ASP A 27 -20.23 19.52 -4.55
C ASP A 27 -19.76 18.92 -3.22
N ARG A 28 -20.65 18.97 -2.23
CA ARG A 28 -20.27 18.52 -0.88
C ARG A 28 -19.75 17.08 -0.86
N VAL A 29 -20.45 16.17 -1.48
CA VAL A 29 -20.09 14.75 -1.45
C VAL A 29 -18.79 14.51 -2.19
N SER A 30 -18.63 15.08 -3.38
CA SER A 30 -17.37 14.99 -4.13
C SER A 30 -16.21 15.55 -3.33
N ASN A 31 -16.42 16.65 -2.60
CA ASN A 31 -15.37 17.25 -1.80
C ASN A 31 -14.97 16.34 -0.64
N VAL A 32 -15.94 15.75 0.06
CA VAL A 32 -15.65 14.88 1.20
C VAL A 32 -14.99 13.58 0.74
N LEU A 33 -15.58 12.91 -0.26
CA LEU A 33 -15.03 11.64 -0.74
C LEU A 33 -13.70 11.85 -1.45
N GLY A 34 -13.59 12.95 -2.21
CA GLY A 34 -12.34 13.31 -2.88
C GLY A 34 -11.21 13.55 -1.88
N ASN A 35 -11.50 14.22 -0.77
CA ASN A 35 -10.50 14.46 0.27
C ASN A 35 -10.05 13.15 0.92
N GLN A 36 -10.97 12.22 1.17
CA GLN A 36 -10.62 10.91 1.71
C GLN A 36 -9.75 10.12 0.73
N LEU A 37 -10.11 10.14 -0.54
CA LEU A 37 -9.33 9.47 -1.57
C LEU A 37 -7.94 10.08 -1.70
N LEU A 38 -7.86 11.41 -1.71
CA LEU A 38 -6.58 12.11 -1.79
C LEU A 38 -5.67 11.73 -0.63
N ARG A 39 -6.21 11.72 0.59
CA ARG A 39 -5.47 11.33 1.79
C ARG A 39 -4.99 9.88 1.69
N SER A 40 -5.90 8.94 1.43
CA SER A 40 -5.53 7.53 1.39
C SER A 40 -4.60 7.21 0.23
N GLY A 41 -4.87 7.76 -0.95
CA GLY A 41 -4.08 7.48 -2.15
C GLY A 41 -2.65 7.98 -2.06
N THR A 42 -2.44 9.14 -1.44
CA THR A 42 -1.09 9.67 -1.24
C THR A 42 -0.37 9.00 -0.08
N SER A 43 -1.12 8.44 0.88
CA SER A 43 -0.56 7.72 2.02
C SER A 43 0.07 6.38 1.64
N VAL A 44 -0.38 5.76 0.56
CA VAL A 44 0.16 4.46 0.13
C VAL A 44 1.67 4.55 -0.07
N GLY A 45 2.11 5.45 -0.94
CA GLY A 45 3.52 5.61 -1.23
C GLY A 45 4.32 6.18 -0.07
N ALA A 46 3.72 7.11 0.69
CA ALA A 46 4.39 7.69 1.84
C ALA A 46 4.72 6.63 2.90
N ASN A 47 3.77 5.73 3.16
CA ASN A 47 3.99 4.64 4.12
C ASN A 47 4.88 3.54 3.55
N TYR A 48 4.83 3.29 2.25
CA TYR A 48 5.76 2.36 1.65
C TYR A 48 7.20 2.86 1.78
N ARG A 49 7.45 4.16 1.54
CA ARG A 49 8.78 4.74 1.74
C ARG A 49 9.24 4.56 3.17
N SER A 50 8.35 4.76 4.13
CA SER A 50 8.62 4.54 5.54
C SER A 50 8.99 3.08 5.81
N ALA A 51 8.28 2.15 5.19
CA ALA A 51 8.53 0.71 5.32
C ALA A 51 9.93 0.34 4.82
N THR A 52 10.41 0.96 3.75
CA THR A 52 11.77 0.68 3.24
C THR A 52 12.86 1.10 4.20
N ARG A 53 12.54 1.91 5.21
CA ARG A 53 13.48 2.36 6.25
C ARG A 53 13.15 1.73 7.60
N ALA A 54 12.42 0.65 7.59
CA ALA A 54 12.00 -0.02 8.83
C ALA A 54 13.20 -0.45 9.65
N LYS A 55 13.08 -0.35 10.98
CA LYS A 55 14.16 -0.63 11.91
C LYS A 55 14.18 -2.07 12.36
N SER A 56 13.15 -2.84 12.02
CA SER A 56 13.01 -4.24 12.41
C SER A 56 11.99 -4.92 11.52
N PRO A 57 11.95 -6.26 11.47
CA PRO A 57 10.89 -6.97 10.76
C PRO A 57 9.49 -6.59 11.25
N ALA A 58 9.32 -6.42 12.56
CA ALA A 58 8.03 -6.02 13.13
C ALA A 58 7.63 -4.63 12.67
N ASP A 59 8.59 -3.69 12.62
CA ASP A 59 8.32 -2.34 12.14
C ASP A 59 7.94 -2.34 10.66
N PHE A 60 8.64 -3.16 9.85
CA PHE A 60 8.30 -3.32 8.43
C PHE A 60 6.87 -3.84 8.26
N VAL A 61 6.50 -4.89 9.00
CA VAL A 61 5.15 -5.47 8.93
C VAL A 61 4.11 -4.44 9.33
N ALA A 62 4.36 -3.66 10.40
CA ALA A 62 3.44 -2.63 10.85
C ALA A 62 3.22 -1.58 9.76
N LYS A 63 4.29 -1.11 9.12
CA LYS A 63 4.19 -0.09 8.08
C LYS A 63 3.56 -0.61 6.81
N MET A 64 3.87 -1.85 6.42
CA MET A 64 3.22 -2.46 5.26
C MET A 64 1.74 -2.73 5.53
N GLY A 65 1.35 -2.94 6.79
CA GLY A 65 -0.05 -3.05 7.17
C GLY A 65 -0.81 -1.75 6.88
N ILE A 66 -0.16 -0.61 7.11
CA ILE A 66 -0.77 0.69 6.78
C ILE A 66 -0.87 0.84 5.25
N VAL A 67 0.15 0.43 4.50
CA VAL A 67 0.10 0.45 3.03
C VAL A 67 -1.10 -0.35 2.53
N GLU A 68 -1.30 -1.54 3.08
CA GLU A 68 -2.43 -2.40 2.74
C GLU A 68 -3.77 -1.69 3.00
N GLU A 69 -3.92 -1.12 4.19
CA GLU A 69 -5.16 -0.44 4.58
C GLU A 69 -5.45 0.76 3.70
N GLU A 70 -4.45 1.58 3.44
CA GLU A 70 -4.64 2.81 2.65
C GLU A 70 -4.94 2.49 1.19
N ALA A 71 -4.32 1.47 0.63
CA ALA A 71 -4.61 1.05 -0.73
C ALA A 71 -6.05 0.53 -0.84
N ASP A 72 -6.48 -0.27 0.13
CA ASP A 72 -7.85 -0.79 0.15
C ASP A 72 -8.87 0.33 0.33
N GLU A 73 -8.60 1.29 1.22
CA GLU A 73 -9.47 2.46 1.38
C GLU A 73 -9.59 3.26 0.09
N SER A 74 -8.48 3.40 -0.63
CA SER A 74 -8.51 4.15 -1.90
C SER A 74 -9.45 3.50 -2.90
N ALA A 75 -9.49 2.18 -2.96
CA ALA A 75 -10.43 1.45 -3.79
C ALA A 75 -11.88 1.74 -3.35
N TYR A 76 -12.12 1.75 -2.05
CA TYR A 76 -13.45 1.99 -1.49
C TYR A 76 -13.96 3.39 -1.85
N TRP A 77 -13.16 4.43 -1.61
CA TRP A 77 -13.58 5.79 -1.93
C TRP A 77 -13.82 5.98 -3.43
N THR A 78 -12.97 5.36 -4.26
CA THR A 78 -13.14 5.43 -5.71
C THR A 78 -14.43 4.73 -6.14
N ASP A 79 -14.74 3.58 -5.55
CA ASP A 79 -15.97 2.87 -5.83
C ASP A 79 -17.19 3.71 -5.47
N LEU A 80 -17.19 4.35 -4.30
CA LEU A 80 -18.31 5.21 -3.90
C LEU A 80 -18.49 6.39 -4.86
N LEU A 81 -17.40 6.98 -5.33
CA LEU A 81 -17.46 8.05 -6.30
C LEU A 81 -18.06 7.58 -7.63
N GLU A 82 -17.73 6.37 -8.04
CA GLU A 82 -18.29 5.80 -9.26
C GLU A 82 -19.77 5.48 -9.12
N VAL A 83 -20.14 4.71 -8.10
CA VAL A 83 -21.54 4.25 -7.96
C VAL A 83 -22.48 5.40 -7.62
N SER A 84 -21.97 6.50 -7.05
CA SER A 84 -22.77 7.70 -6.79
C SER A 84 -22.87 8.62 -8.00
N GLY A 85 -22.30 8.23 -9.14
CA GLY A 85 -22.41 8.95 -10.39
C GLY A 85 -21.42 10.09 -10.57
N ARG A 86 -20.40 10.20 -9.73
CA ARG A 86 -19.42 11.28 -9.79
C ARG A 86 -18.19 10.96 -10.63
N LEU A 87 -17.97 9.68 -10.93
CA LEU A 87 -16.89 9.24 -11.81
C LEU A 87 -17.43 8.26 -12.83
N LYS A 88 -16.91 8.34 -14.04
CA LYS A 88 -17.20 7.34 -15.07
C LYS A 88 -16.37 6.08 -14.81
N SER A 89 -16.92 4.93 -15.18
CA SER A 89 -16.20 3.64 -15.02
C SER A 89 -14.86 3.64 -15.70
N VAL A 90 -14.73 4.28 -16.86
CA VAL A 90 -13.46 4.32 -17.60
C VAL A 90 -12.36 5.01 -16.80
N VAL A 91 -12.73 5.90 -15.86
CA VAL A 91 -11.77 6.57 -14.98
C VAL A 91 -11.59 5.81 -13.68
N ALA A 92 -12.69 5.31 -13.10
CA ALA A 92 -12.68 4.69 -11.78
C ALA A 92 -12.05 3.28 -11.79
N ARG A 93 -12.38 2.46 -12.78
CA ARG A 93 -11.99 1.05 -12.77
C ARG A 93 -10.48 0.83 -12.82
N PRO A 94 -9.70 1.54 -13.63
CA PRO A 94 -8.25 1.36 -13.60
C PRO A 94 -7.63 1.68 -12.24
N LEU A 95 -8.15 2.70 -11.55
CA LEU A 95 -7.63 3.05 -10.23
C LEU A 95 -8.00 2.02 -9.19
N ILE A 96 -9.23 1.50 -9.22
CA ILE A 96 -9.67 0.43 -8.31
C ILE A 96 -8.82 -0.81 -8.52
N LYS A 97 -8.54 -1.15 -9.79
CA LYS A 97 -7.71 -2.31 -10.11
C LYS A 97 -6.30 -2.15 -9.55
N GLU A 98 -5.69 -0.99 -9.77
CA GLU A 98 -4.34 -0.73 -9.28
C GLU A 98 -4.29 -0.76 -7.75
N ALA A 99 -5.29 -0.17 -7.08
CA ALA A 99 -5.39 -0.21 -5.63
C ALA A 99 -5.46 -1.64 -5.12
N GLY A 100 -6.24 -2.49 -5.79
CA GLY A 100 -6.35 -3.91 -5.44
C GLY A 100 -5.05 -4.66 -5.60
N GLU A 101 -4.30 -4.36 -6.65
CA GLU A 101 -2.99 -4.97 -6.87
C GLU A 101 -1.98 -4.53 -5.82
N LEU A 102 -1.98 -3.25 -5.47
CA LEU A 102 -1.10 -2.73 -4.41
C LEU A 102 -1.44 -3.35 -3.05
N THR A 103 -2.73 -3.52 -2.77
CA THR A 103 -3.17 -4.22 -1.56
C THR A 103 -2.62 -5.64 -1.52
N ALA A 104 -2.75 -6.36 -2.62
CA ALA A 104 -2.26 -7.75 -2.72
C ALA A 104 -0.74 -7.84 -2.55
N ILE A 105 -0.01 -6.88 -3.12
CA ILE A 105 1.45 -6.82 -2.97
C ILE A 105 1.82 -6.60 -1.51
N ALA A 106 1.11 -5.70 -0.82
CA ALA A 106 1.37 -5.43 0.59
C ALA A 106 1.12 -6.68 1.44
N VAL A 107 0.03 -7.40 1.19
CA VAL A 107 -0.28 -8.66 1.89
C VAL A 107 0.84 -9.68 1.67
N ALA A 108 1.28 -9.84 0.43
CA ALA A 108 2.35 -10.77 0.09
C ALA A 108 3.67 -10.40 0.78
N SER A 109 3.99 -9.10 0.83
CA SER A 109 5.20 -8.61 1.49
C SER A 109 5.17 -8.91 2.98
N ILE A 110 4.02 -8.73 3.62
CA ILE A 110 3.85 -9.03 5.04
C ILE A 110 4.05 -10.52 5.31
N ARG A 111 3.45 -11.37 4.48
CA ARG A 111 3.59 -12.83 4.62
C ARG A 111 5.05 -13.26 4.47
N THR A 112 5.75 -12.71 3.49
CA THR A 112 7.16 -13.01 3.27
C THR A 112 8.00 -12.59 4.47
N ALA A 113 7.77 -11.38 4.99
CA ALA A 113 8.50 -10.87 6.14
C ALA A 113 8.26 -11.72 7.38
N ARG A 114 7.01 -12.12 7.62
CA ARG A 114 6.67 -12.98 8.76
C ARG A 114 7.27 -14.37 8.64
N ARG A 115 7.26 -14.94 7.44
CA ARG A 115 7.86 -16.24 7.19
C ARG A 115 9.36 -16.19 7.42
N ASN A 116 10.05 -15.18 6.90
CA ASN A 116 11.48 -15.01 7.07
C ASN A 116 11.85 -14.85 8.55
N ALA A 117 11.08 -14.06 9.29
CA ALA A 117 11.30 -13.89 10.73
C ALA A 117 11.09 -15.20 11.48
N SER A 118 10.06 -15.98 11.12
CA SER A 118 9.78 -17.26 11.73
C SER A 118 10.89 -18.28 11.45
N GLU A 119 11.36 -18.35 10.20
CA GLU A 119 12.45 -19.24 9.83
C GLU A 119 13.74 -18.88 10.56
N SER A 120 14.03 -17.59 10.71
CA SER A 120 15.20 -17.13 11.45
C SER A 120 15.14 -17.57 12.91
N LYS A 121 13.95 -17.49 13.52
CA LYS A 121 13.76 -17.92 14.91
C LYS A 121 13.83 -19.43 15.08
N ALA A 122 13.50 -20.17 14.04
CA ALA A 122 13.49 -21.63 14.08
C ALA A 122 14.87 -22.26 13.91
N VAL A 123 15.89 -21.50 13.53
CA VAL A 123 17.23 -22.02 13.35
C VAL A 123 17.76 -22.51 14.68
N PRO A 124 18.24 -23.79 14.78
CA PRO A 124 18.76 -24.34 16.03
C PRO A 124 19.97 -23.55 16.53
N ARG A 125 20.09 -23.45 17.84
CA ARG A 125 21.21 -22.77 18.46
C ARG A 125 22.55 -23.37 18.05
N SER A 126 22.60 -24.67 17.95
CA SER A 126 23.83 -25.37 17.55
C SER A 126 24.31 -24.90 16.19
N ALA A 127 23.39 -24.72 15.24
CA ALA A 127 23.74 -24.21 13.91
C ALA A 127 24.29 -22.81 13.97
N LEU A 128 23.73 -21.98 14.83
CA LEU A 128 24.14 -20.59 14.95
C LEU A 128 25.51 -20.42 15.58
N ARG A 129 25.87 -21.33 16.47
CA ARG A 129 27.10 -21.23 17.23
C ARG A 129 28.28 -22.04 16.67
N THR A 130 28.01 -22.95 15.77
CA THR A 130 29.00 -23.87 15.31
C THR A 130 30.32 -23.23 14.90
N PRO A 131 30.34 -22.22 14.07
CA PRO A 131 31.62 -21.67 13.61
C PRO A 131 32.50 -21.08 14.70
N ARG A 132 31.95 -20.83 15.87
CA ARG A 132 32.72 -20.18 16.92
C ARG A 132 33.54 -21.12 17.77
N SER A 133 33.30 -22.36 17.61
CA SER A 133 33.90 -23.36 18.48
C SER A 133 35.41 -23.45 18.38
N THR A 134 36.01 -22.82 17.47
CA THR A 134 37.46 -22.85 17.34
C THR A 134 38.15 -21.69 18.02
#